data_a9596847d2177def18b8e963f5cd9541
#
_entry.id   a9596847d2177def18b8e963f5cd9541
#
_cell.length_a   1.000
_cell.length_b   1.000
_cell.length_c   1.000
_cell.angle_alpha   90.00
_cell.angle_beta   90.00
_cell.angle_gamma   90.00
#
_symmetry.space_group_name_H-M   'P 1'
#
loop_
_entity.id
_entity.type
_entity.pdbx_description
1 polymer ?
#
loop_
_entity_poly.entity_id
_entity_poly.type
_entity_poly.pdbx_seq_one_letter_code
_entity_poly.pdbx_strand_id
1 'polypeptide(L)'
;MLEIATKVDQDNDYAQFCRDLHDRDKGRRYRQLAGLHEHVPGEDDLCNFRYRIGDAVVDQITAVAVDFLYHFGLIKGDLLSTDGQLEASYSHYKGCTYACQGCLGFALSDADRQALGEQLQSGAKRLQLTCPFPEVVAKVREVTAKKGSPKDPKVALLEIDTVPEDKASTEQRQHVAELLGLDQQEVPPLRIKWCHLSQTSTGELVGHCPKMPSDLEAKIGVHVDTKNPDQKEAVFGSLHLKTTDFNPQLGLELPLGNSTYPGHMKEGTEFIAHRSKLAVPVRAGQKQLGDSAYDIIANYEWLNDRGAIAIFDYNRRNEHVDETSLLNRGYDENGTPYAPCGRLCHSNGYDYTSQSRQYVCGLQCPPEEQKRCPHRYGVLGYCHRMRFKDHPRLIGPIQRGSKAWHDLYKARSASERTNSYDQEVVAKAHPLRMRGLKAFRFAGAIRTLAQLLRRALNFVLDVTYTLGKEPLART
;
A
#
# COMPACT_ATOMS: atom_id res chain seq x y z
N MET A 1 -20.45 15.13 -7.33
CA MET A 1 -21.69 14.57 -6.75
C MET A 1 -22.12 13.28 -7.46
N LEU A 2 -22.35 13.27 -8.77
CA LEU A 2 -22.81 12.05 -9.51
C LEU A 2 -21.86 10.86 -9.35
N GLU A 3 -20.54 11.08 -9.39
CA GLU A 3 -19.54 10.03 -9.15
C GLU A 3 -19.66 9.41 -7.75
N ILE A 4 -19.94 10.23 -6.73
CA ILE A 4 -20.17 9.76 -5.36
C ILE A 4 -21.48 8.96 -5.30
N ALA A 5 -22.53 9.44 -5.95
CA ALA A 5 -23.83 8.74 -6.00
C ALA A 5 -23.69 7.36 -6.66
N THR A 6 -22.93 7.25 -7.75
CA THR A 6 -22.64 5.98 -8.40
C THR A 6 -21.98 4.98 -7.46
N LYS A 7 -21.03 5.46 -6.62
CA LYS A 7 -20.32 4.62 -5.66
C LYS A 7 -21.18 4.21 -4.46
N VAL A 8 -22.13 5.04 -4.10
CA VAL A 8 -22.96 4.83 -2.90
C VAL A 8 -24.23 4.06 -3.22
N ASP A 9 -24.89 4.41 -4.32
CA ASP A 9 -26.25 3.98 -4.59
C ASP A 9 -26.36 2.93 -5.71
N GLN A 10 -25.41 2.86 -6.64
CA GLN A 10 -25.51 2.06 -7.86
C GLN A 10 -24.38 1.04 -8.06
N ASP A 11 -23.74 0.62 -6.98
CA ASP A 11 -22.78 -0.49 -6.98
C ASP A 11 -21.63 -0.36 -8.00
N ASN A 12 -21.25 0.87 -8.33
CA ASN A 12 -20.27 1.20 -9.37
C ASN A 12 -20.72 0.89 -10.82
N ASP A 13 -21.97 0.58 -11.06
CA ASP A 13 -22.51 0.39 -12.41
C ASP A 13 -22.87 1.74 -13.03
N TYR A 14 -21.93 2.31 -13.80
CA TYR A 14 -22.12 3.57 -14.49
C TYR A 14 -23.24 3.50 -15.53
N ALA A 15 -23.37 2.39 -16.26
CA ALA A 15 -24.40 2.23 -17.26
C ALA A 15 -25.79 2.21 -16.63
N GLN A 16 -25.95 1.48 -15.52
CA GLN A 16 -27.21 1.47 -14.78
C GLN A 16 -27.50 2.83 -14.16
N PHE A 17 -26.50 3.46 -13.54
CA PHE A 17 -26.68 4.79 -12.97
C PHE A 17 -27.09 5.84 -14.04
N CYS A 18 -26.49 5.80 -15.22
CA CYS A 18 -26.87 6.70 -16.32
C CYS A 18 -28.30 6.41 -16.79
N ARG A 19 -28.69 5.15 -16.92
CA ARG A 19 -30.10 4.80 -17.24
C ARG A 19 -31.06 5.37 -16.19
N ASP A 20 -30.77 5.17 -14.92
CA ASP A 20 -31.60 5.67 -13.83
C ASP A 20 -31.59 7.22 -13.77
N LEU A 21 -30.46 7.85 -14.08
CA LEU A 21 -30.34 9.32 -14.13
C LEU A 21 -31.20 9.94 -15.25
N HIS A 22 -31.34 9.25 -16.37
CA HIS A 22 -32.23 9.65 -17.47
C HIS A 22 -33.69 9.33 -17.20
N ASP A 23 -33.99 8.35 -16.32
CA ASP A 23 -35.35 8.05 -15.90
C ASP A 23 -35.99 9.24 -15.20
N ARG A 24 -37.25 9.54 -15.53
CA ARG A 24 -37.95 10.73 -15.06
C ARG A 24 -38.11 10.75 -13.54
N ASP A 25 -38.44 9.61 -12.98
CA ASP A 25 -38.77 9.50 -11.55
C ASP A 25 -37.54 9.14 -10.70
N LYS A 26 -36.79 8.10 -11.11
CA LYS A 26 -35.59 7.63 -10.39
C LYS A 26 -34.49 8.67 -10.37
N GLY A 27 -34.20 9.30 -11.50
CA GLY A 27 -33.15 10.30 -11.65
C GLY A 27 -33.49 11.70 -11.13
N ARG A 28 -34.76 11.99 -10.82
CA ARG A 28 -35.22 13.33 -10.46
C ARG A 28 -34.42 13.96 -9.34
N ARG A 29 -34.21 13.22 -8.25
CA ARG A 29 -33.46 13.71 -7.09
C ARG A 29 -32.01 14.04 -7.43
N TYR A 30 -31.35 13.15 -8.19
CA TYR A 30 -29.94 13.36 -8.58
C TYR A 30 -29.80 14.54 -9.54
N ARG A 31 -30.71 14.70 -10.51
CA ARG A 31 -30.70 15.82 -11.43
C ARG A 31 -30.90 17.14 -10.69
N GLN A 32 -31.84 17.22 -9.76
CA GLN A 32 -32.08 18.41 -8.94
C GLN A 32 -30.85 18.77 -8.09
N LEU A 33 -30.28 17.81 -7.37
CA LEU A 33 -29.12 18.04 -6.51
C LEU A 33 -27.85 18.41 -7.31
N ALA A 34 -27.72 17.91 -8.52
CA ALA A 34 -26.57 18.21 -9.39
C ALA A 34 -26.80 19.43 -10.30
N GLY A 35 -27.98 20.08 -10.25
CA GLY A 35 -28.31 21.21 -11.12
C GLY A 35 -28.43 20.87 -12.61
N LEU A 36 -28.82 19.61 -12.94
CA LEU A 36 -28.91 19.13 -14.29
C LEU A 36 -30.30 19.45 -14.86
N HIS A 37 -30.44 20.64 -15.42
CA HIS A 37 -31.73 21.10 -15.95
C HIS A 37 -31.88 20.85 -17.45
N GLU A 38 -30.81 21.02 -18.20
CA GLU A 38 -30.84 20.98 -19.67
C GLU A 38 -30.13 19.76 -20.26
N HIS A 39 -29.05 19.32 -19.61
CA HIS A 39 -28.23 18.19 -20.06
C HIS A 39 -28.10 17.15 -18.94
N VAL A 40 -28.39 15.91 -19.28
CA VAL A 40 -28.19 14.76 -18.38
C VAL A 40 -27.01 13.97 -18.93
N PRO A 41 -25.91 13.83 -18.17
CA PRO A 41 -24.70 13.17 -18.65
C PRO A 41 -24.92 11.67 -18.89
N GLY A 42 -24.31 11.18 -19.96
CA GLY A 42 -24.18 9.77 -20.25
C GLY A 42 -22.96 9.13 -19.60
N GLU A 43 -22.76 7.84 -19.89
CA GLU A 43 -21.62 7.08 -19.36
C GLU A 43 -20.28 7.66 -19.82
N ASP A 44 -20.18 8.05 -21.10
CA ASP A 44 -18.96 8.66 -21.66
C ASP A 44 -18.63 9.99 -20.99
N ASP A 45 -19.65 10.79 -20.65
CA ASP A 45 -19.45 12.06 -19.94
C ASP A 45 -18.85 11.85 -18.55
N LEU A 46 -19.34 10.85 -17.82
CA LEU A 46 -18.80 10.48 -16.50
C LEU A 46 -17.37 9.92 -16.63
N CYS A 47 -17.11 9.09 -17.64
CA CYS A 47 -15.77 8.58 -17.91
C CYS A 47 -14.80 9.72 -18.25
N ASN A 48 -15.20 10.65 -19.15
CA ASN A 48 -14.40 11.81 -19.51
C ASN A 48 -14.15 12.75 -18.34
N PHE A 49 -15.13 12.92 -17.46
CA PHE A 49 -15.02 13.70 -16.24
C PHE A 49 -13.90 13.18 -15.33
N ARG A 50 -13.82 11.87 -15.13
CA ARG A 50 -12.74 11.24 -14.36
C ARG A 50 -11.35 11.57 -14.90
N TYR A 51 -11.19 11.50 -16.23
CA TYR A 51 -9.92 11.82 -16.87
C TYR A 51 -9.54 13.30 -16.76
N ARG A 52 -10.51 14.19 -16.72
CA ARG A 52 -10.29 15.64 -16.60
C ARG A 52 -9.95 16.08 -15.19
N ILE A 53 -10.68 15.59 -14.21
CA ILE A 53 -10.50 15.99 -12.80
C ILE A 53 -9.27 15.31 -12.20
N GLY A 54 -9.14 14.00 -12.37
CA GLY A 54 -8.07 13.23 -11.77
C GLY A 54 -8.21 13.05 -10.25
N ASP A 55 -7.29 12.28 -9.69
CA ASP A 55 -7.23 11.95 -8.27
C ASP A 55 -6.89 13.16 -7.39
N ALA A 56 -6.03 14.06 -7.84
CA ALA A 56 -5.59 15.22 -7.05
C ALA A 56 -6.75 16.15 -6.63
N VAL A 57 -7.73 16.38 -7.51
CA VAL A 57 -8.90 17.20 -7.16
C VAL A 57 -9.80 16.49 -6.16
N VAL A 58 -9.96 15.17 -6.30
CA VAL A 58 -10.74 14.38 -5.34
C VAL A 58 -10.06 14.39 -3.96
N ASP A 59 -8.73 14.29 -3.91
CA ASP A 59 -7.96 14.41 -2.67
C ASP A 59 -8.15 15.79 -2.01
N GLN A 60 -8.18 16.87 -2.79
CA GLN A 60 -8.49 18.22 -2.27
C GLN A 60 -9.90 18.31 -1.69
N ILE A 61 -10.90 17.75 -2.37
CA ILE A 61 -12.28 17.71 -1.86
C ILE A 61 -12.34 16.87 -0.58
N THR A 62 -11.63 15.75 -0.54
CA THR A 62 -11.52 14.91 0.66
C THR A 62 -10.88 15.69 1.81
N ALA A 63 -9.80 16.44 1.54
CA ALA A 63 -9.15 17.28 2.54
C ALA A 63 -10.08 18.32 3.13
N VAL A 64 -10.89 19.00 2.30
CA VAL A 64 -11.91 19.96 2.77
C VAL A 64 -12.97 19.27 3.61
N ALA A 65 -13.46 18.10 3.19
CA ALA A 65 -14.43 17.34 3.97
C ALA A 65 -13.86 16.87 5.32
N VAL A 66 -12.60 16.41 5.35
CA VAL A 66 -11.88 16.02 6.57
C VAL A 66 -11.75 17.22 7.52
N ASP A 67 -11.32 18.38 7.00
CA ASP A 67 -11.17 19.61 7.78
C ASP A 67 -12.51 20.06 8.39
N PHE A 68 -13.58 20.02 7.61
CA PHE A 68 -14.93 20.28 8.07
C PHE A 68 -15.33 19.35 9.24
N LEU A 69 -15.17 18.04 9.06
CA LEU A 69 -15.51 17.05 10.08
C LEU A 69 -14.62 17.16 11.32
N TYR A 70 -13.38 17.60 11.15
CA TYR A 70 -12.46 17.90 12.25
C TYR A 70 -12.97 19.08 13.09
N HIS A 71 -13.41 20.16 12.45
CA HIS A 71 -13.98 21.33 13.15
C HIS A 71 -15.26 20.97 13.94
N PHE A 72 -16.05 20.04 13.45
CA PHE A 72 -17.22 19.53 14.16
C PHE A 72 -16.92 18.45 15.20
N GLY A 73 -15.66 18.08 15.37
CA GLY A 73 -15.20 17.11 16.36
C GLY A 73 -15.57 15.66 16.06
N LEU A 74 -16.04 15.34 14.85
CA LEU A 74 -16.25 13.96 14.41
C LEU A 74 -14.90 13.26 14.14
N ILE A 75 -13.97 13.97 13.54
CA ILE A 75 -12.57 13.56 13.42
C ILE A 75 -11.78 14.20 14.56
N LYS A 76 -11.00 13.40 15.29
CA LYS A 76 -10.12 13.88 16.37
C LYS A 76 -8.67 14.00 15.90
N GLY A 77 -8.21 13.09 15.06
CA GLY A 77 -6.82 13.03 14.63
C GLY A 77 -5.84 12.61 15.73
N ASP A 78 -6.31 12.01 16.81
CA ASP A 78 -5.48 11.58 17.95
C ASP A 78 -5.09 10.12 17.88
N LEU A 79 -5.92 9.29 17.27
CA LEU A 79 -5.73 7.85 17.15
C LEU A 79 -6.00 7.42 15.72
N LEU A 80 -4.92 7.22 14.97
CA LEU A 80 -4.96 6.92 13.56
C LEU A 80 -4.46 5.51 13.29
N SER A 81 -5.11 4.79 12.39
CA SER A 81 -4.66 3.49 11.90
C SER A 81 -4.43 3.54 10.41
N THR A 82 -3.28 3.05 9.95
CA THR A 82 -2.97 2.91 8.53
C THR A 82 -2.88 1.44 8.18
N ASP A 83 -3.47 1.08 7.06
CA ASP A 83 -3.49 -0.30 6.58
C ASP A 83 -3.46 -0.32 5.05
N GLY A 84 -2.89 -1.38 4.49
CA GLY A 84 -2.76 -1.60 3.06
C GLY A 84 -3.76 -2.62 2.54
N GLN A 85 -4.16 -2.44 1.30
CA GLN A 85 -5.06 -3.35 0.61
C GLN A 85 -4.60 -3.55 -0.83
N LEU A 86 -4.43 -4.81 -1.25
CA LEU A 86 -4.17 -5.14 -2.64
C LEU A 86 -5.48 -5.20 -3.42
N GLU A 87 -5.50 -4.58 -4.59
CA GLU A 87 -6.64 -4.60 -5.52
C GLU A 87 -6.19 -5.11 -6.88
N ALA A 88 -6.89 -6.12 -7.40
CA ALA A 88 -6.57 -6.76 -8.66
C ALA A 88 -6.86 -5.83 -9.85
N SER A 89 -5.94 -5.76 -10.81
CA SER A 89 -6.18 -5.12 -12.10
C SER A 89 -7.05 -6.00 -13.00
N TYR A 90 -7.89 -5.37 -13.81
CA TYR A 90 -8.63 -6.04 -14.89
C TYR A 90 -7.69 -6.39 -16.06
N SER A 91 -6.61 -7.04 -15.71
CA SER A 91 -5.59 -7.45 -16.66
C SER A 91 -5.16 -8.88 -16.35
N HIS A 92 -5.21 -9.74 -17.35
CA HIS A 92 -4.71 -11.10 -17.16
C HIS A 92 -3.19 -11.10 -17.18
N TYR A 93 -2.62 -11.51 -16.07
CA TYR A 93 -1.21 -11.82 -15.97
C TYR A 93 -0.94 -13.15 -16.70
N LYS A 94 -0.26 -13.06 -17.84
CA LYS A 94 0.09 -14.22 -18.67
C LYS A 94 1.52 -14.74 -18.44
N GLY A 95 2.06 -14.54 -17.25
CA GLY A 95 3.39 -15.03 -16.89
C GLY A 95 4.54 -14.06 -17.18
N CYS A 96 4.29 -12.81 -17.60
CA CYS A 96 5.31 -11.78 -17.79
C CYS A 96 5.15 -10.68 -16.72
N THR A 97 6.00 -10.70 -15.69
CA THR A 97 5.96 -9.71 -14.58
C THR A 97 6.67 -8.41 -14.92
N TYR A 98 7.56 -8.44 -15.86
CA TYR A 98 8.38 -7.28 -16.21
C TYR A 98 8.14 -6.99 -17.67
N ALA A 99 7.49 -5.88 -17.99
CA ALA A 99 7.37 -5.45 -19.35
C ALA A 99 8.70 -5.67 -20.08
N CYS A 100 8.78 -6.69 -20.89
CA CYS A 100 9.96 -7.16 -21.62
C CYS A 100 11.18 -7.61 -20.79
N GLN A 101 11.39 -7.23 -19.56
CA GLN A 101 12.55 -7.67 -18.75
C GLN A 101 12.45 -9.11 -18.28
N GLY A 102 11.24 -9.63 -18.13
CA GLY A 102 11.00 -11.02 -17.76
C GLY A 102 10.79 -11.94 -18.96
N CYS A 103 10.76 -11.37 -20.14
CA CYS A 103 10.47 -12.18 -21.32
C CYS A 103 11.49 -13.28 -21.60
N LEU A 104 12.58 -13.35 -20.91
CA LEU A 104 13.56 -14.41 -20.99
C LEU A 104 13.31 -15.67 -20.16
N GLY A 105 12.35 -15.64 -19.24
CA GLY A 105 11.81 -16.88 -18.64
C GLY A 105 10.94 -17.67 -19.60
N PHE A 106 10.96 -17.38 -20.83
CA PHE A 106 10.27 -17.74 -21.99
C PHE A 106 10.92 -18.90 -22.64
N ALA A 107 10.10 -19.77 -23.03
CA ALA A 107 10.47 -20.90 -23.83
C ALA A 107 11.27 -20.39 -25.04
N LEU A 108 12.58 -20.50 -24.96
CA LEU A 108 13.44 -20.40 -26.11
C LEU A 108 13.00 -21.48 -27.09
N SER A 109 12.71 -21.06 -28.31
CA SER A 109 12.29 -21.96 -29.38
C SER A 109 13.47 -22.64 -30.02
N ASP A 110 13.22 -23.69 -30.81
CA ASP A 110 14.27 -24.31 -31.64
C ASP A 110 14.91 -23.30 -32.61
N ALA A 111 14.15 -22.31 -33.07
CA ALA A 111 14.69 -21.22 -33.89
C ALA A 111 15.68 -20.33 -33.11
N ASP A 112 15.42 -20.07 -31.85
CA ASP A 112 16.36 -19.33 -30.98
C ASP A 112 17.63 -20.16 -30.75
N ARG A 113 17.48 -21.48 -30.58
CA ARG A 113 18.58 -22.41 -30.45
C ARG A 113 19.48 -22.40 -31.69
N GLN A 114 18.88 -22.43 -32.86
CA GLN A 114 19.62 -22.39 -34.13
C GLN A 114 20.35 -21.05 -34.29
N ALA A 115 19.63 -19.92 -34.05
CA ALA A 115 20.22 -18.58 -34.18
C ALA A 115 21.38 -18.35 -33.20
N LEU A 116 21.27 -18.84 -31.95
CA LEU A 116 22.35 -18.76 -30.97
C LEU A 116 23.51 -19.68 -31.33
N GLY A 117 23.23 -20.89 -31.84
CA GLY A 117 24.24 -21.83 -32.34
C GLY A 117 25.07 -21.27 -33.51
N GLU A 118 24.41 -20.61 -34.48
CA GLU A 118 25.06 -19.92 -35.58
C GLU A 118 25.97 -18.78 -35.13
N GLN A 119 25.52 -18.01 -34.14
CA GLN A 119 26.32 -16.93 -33.53
C GLN A 119 27.58 -17.49 -32.83
N LEU A 120 27.43 -18.58 -32.08
CA LEU A 120 28.58 -19.26 -31.46
C LEU A 120 29.58 -19.78 -32.50
N GLN A 121 29.11 -20.45 -33.54
CA GLN A 121 29.98 -20.99 -34.61
C GLN A 121 30.71 -19.88 -35.37
N SER A 122 30.09 -18.68 -35.49
CA SER A 122 30.74 -17.53 -36.09
C SER A 122 31.79 -16.86 -35.18
N GLY A 123 32.00 -17.37 -33.98
CA GLY A 123 32.92 -16.77 -33.00
C GLY A 123 32.48 -15.49 -32.40
N ALA A 124 31.16 -15.27 -32.30
CA ALA A 124 30.60 -14.08 -31.70
C ALA A 124 31.04 -13.93 -30.22
N LYS A 125 31.69 -12.81 -29.91
CA LYS A 125 32.10 -12.46 -28.54
C LYS A 125 30.92 -12.17 -27.61
N ARG A 126 29.71 -12.14 -28.18
CA ARG A 126 28.49 -11.76 -27.47
C ARG A 126 27.30 -12.37 -28.22
N LEU A 127 26.43 -13.03 -27.47
CA LEU A 127 25.21 -13.62 -28.02
C LEU A 127 24.08 -12.59 -28.01
N GLN A 128 23.28 -12.55 -29.06
CA GLN A 128 22.13 -11.67 -29.17
C GLN A 128 20.86 -12.48 -29.45
N LEU A 129 19.85 -12.34 -28.56
CA LEU A 129 18.50 -12.81 -28.77
C LEU A 129 17.62 -11.68 -29.24
N THR A 130 16.73 -11.94 -30.20
CA THR A 130 15.71 -10.99 -30.65
C THR A 130 14.37 -11.34 -30.01
N CYS A 131 13.51 -10.34 -29.81
CA CYS A 131 12.16 -10.57 -29.29
C CYS A 131 11.44 -11.62 -30.16
N PRO A 132 10.81 -12.65 -29.52
CA PRO A 132 10.13 -13.72 -30.26
C PRO A 132 8.84 -13.27 -30.99
N PHE A 133 8.46 -11.99 -30.92
CA PHE A 133 7.25 -11.45 -31.54
C PHE A 133 7.51 -10.22 -32.42
N PRO A 134 8.39 -10.33 -33.46
CA PRO A 134 8.77 -9.20 -34.30
C PRO A 134 7.58 -8.60 -35.09
N GLU A 135 6.62 -9.41 -35.48
CA GLU A 135 5.40 -8.97 -36.16
C GLU A 135 4.50 -8.09 -35.28
N VAL A 136 4.49 -8.31 -33.98
CA VAL A 136 3.74 -7.47 -33.03
C VAL A 136 4.40 -6.11 -32.90
N VAL A 137 5.72 -6.06 -32.89
CA VAL A 137 6.48 -4.80 -32.92
C VAL A 137 6.18 -4.02 -34.22
N ALA A 138 6.15 -4.68 -35.38
CA ALA A 138 5.80 -4.05 -36.64
C ALA A 138 4.36 -3.47 -36.62
N LYS A 139 3.38 -4.19 -36.08
CA LYS A 139 2.01 -3.72 -35.92
C LYS A 139 1.89 -2.50 -35.00
N VAL A 140 2.65 -2.45 -33.93
CA VAL A 140 2.70 -1.28 -33.02
C VAL A 140 3.17 -0.05 -33.78
N ARG A 141 4.23 -0.18 -34.59
CA ARG A 141 4.73 0.92 -35.41
C ARG A 141 3.69 1.40 -36.43
N GLU A 142 2.97 0.48 -37.05
CA GLU A 142 1.93 0.81 -38.02
C GLU A 142 0.72 1.54 -37.41
N VAL A 143 0.25 1.06 -36.25
CA VAL A 143 -0.85 1.68 -35.50
C VAL A 143 -0.47 3.08 -35.01
N THR A 144 0.74 3.26 -34.51
CA THR A 144 1.23 4.57 -34.06
C THR A 144 1.44 5.54 -35.21
N ALA A 145 1.86 5.07 -36.38
CA ALA A 145 1.99 5.91 -37.60
C ALA A 145 0.65 6.32 -38.22
N LYS A 146 -0.36 5.45 -38.16
CA LYS A 146 -1.72 5.71 -38.69
C LYS A 146 -2.59 6.57 -37.74
N LYS A 147 -2.29 6.62 -36.46
CA LYS A 147 -3.01 7.41 -35.44
C LYS A 147 -2.56 8.87 -35.36
N GLY A 148 -1.89 9.41 -36.37
CA GLY A 148 -1.47 10.81 -36.47
C GLY A 148 -2.63 11.80 -36.65
N SER A 149 -3.70 11.66 -35.89
CA SER A 149 -4.75 12.67 -35.78
C SER A 149 -4.25 13.80 -34.84
N PRO A 150 -4.55 15.09 -35.15
CA PRO A 150 -4.15 16.20 -34.29
C PRO A 150 -4.70 16.13 -32.86
N LYS A 151 -5.61 15.19 -32.57
CA LYS A 151 -6.21 14.94 -31.26
C LYS A 151 -5.51 13.79 -30.51
N ASP A 152 -4.72 12.98 -31.19
CA ASP A 152 -3.94 11.93 -30.55
C ASP A 152 -2.54 12.46 -30.22
N PRO A 153 -2.12 12.35 -28.98
CA PRO A 153 -0.79 12.75 -28.58
C PRO A 153 0.25 11.93 -29.32
N LYS A 154 1.30 12.59 -29.79
CA LYS A 154 2.44 11.92 -30.41
C LYS A 154 2.98 10.86 -29.47
N VAL A 155 2.90 9.61 -29.89
CA VAL A 155 3.43 8.48 -29.16
C VAL A 155 4.94 8.49 -29.35
N ALA A 156 5.69 8.68 -28.26
CA ALA A 156 7.12 8.47 -28.28
C ALA A 156 7.39 6.96 -28.21
N LEU A 157 8.10 6.44 -29.23
CA LEU A 157 8.58 5.05 -29.21
C LEU A 157 9.73 4.95 -28.21
N LEU A 158 9.53 4.24 -27.12
CA LEU A 158 10.60 3.83 -26.23
C LEU A 158 11.23 2.56 -26.76
N GLU A 159 12.41 2.69 -27.37
CA GLU A 159 13.28 1.54 -27.64
C GLU A 159 13.93 1.13 -26.31
N ILE A 160 13.39 0.07 -25.70
CA ILE A 160 14.09 -0.58 -24.58
C ILE A 160 15.14 -1.50 -25.21
N ASP A 161 16.30 -0.95 -25.48
CA ASP A 161 17.23 -1.57 -26.40
C ASP A 161 18.04 -2.71 -25.81
N THR A 162 18.21 -2.84 -24.52
CA THR A 162 19.00 -3.97 -23.99
C THR A 162 18.93 -4.05 -22.47
N VAL A 163 18.79 -5.26 -21.94
CA VAL A 163 19.25 -5.54 -20.58
C VAL A 163 20.78 -5.50 -20.63
N PRO A 164 21.46 -4.66 -19.83
CA PRO A 164 22.91 -4.71 -19.72
C PRO A 164 23.36 -6.14 -19.38
N GLU A 165 24.45 -6.59 -19.96
CA GLU A 165 24.98 -7.95 -19.79
C GLU A 165 25.24 -8.33 -18.33
N ASP A 166 25.62 -7.35 -17.53
CA ASP A 166 25.85 -7.44 -16.09
C ASP A 166 24.57 -7.67 -15.28
N LYS A 167 23.40 -7.51 -15.91
CA LYS A 167 22.07 -7.70 -15.28
C LYS A 167 21.32 -8.94 -15.79
N ALA A 168 21.90 -9.71 -16.71
CA ALA A 168 21.34 -11.00 -17.05
C ALA A 168 21.39 -11.92 -15.83
N SER A 169 20.22 -12.41 -15.36
CA SER A 169 20.16 -13.26 -14.16
C SER A 169 20.92 -14.58 -14.41
N THR A 170 21.42 -15.17 -13.31
CA THR A 170 22.06 -16.50 -13.36
C THR A 170 21.13 -17.54 -13.98
N GLU A 171 19.83 -17.48 -13.68
CA GLU A 171 18.82 -18.37 -14.26
C GLU A 171 18.67 -18.21 -15.76
N GLN A 172 18.77 -16.98 -16.26
CA GLN A 172 18.70 -16.71 -17.70
C GLN A 172 19.90 -17.28 -18.45
N ARG A 173 21.10 -17.15 -17.89
CA ARG A 173 22.31 -17.76 -18.46
C ARG A 173 22.27 -19.28 -18.41
N GLN A 174 21.78 -19.83 -17.31
CA GLN A 174 21.59 -21.26 -17.15
C GLN A 174 20.65 -21.82 -18.22
N HIS A 175 19.52 -21.14 -18.47
CA HIS A 175 18.53 -21.55 -19.45
C HIS A 175 19.09 -21.54 -20.89
N VAL A 176 19.92 -20.54 -21.22
CA VAL A 176 20.63 -20.50 -22.52
C VAL A 176 21.72 -21.59 -22.59
N ALA A 177 22.42 -21.87 -21.51
CA ALA A 177 23.41 -22.94 -21.44
C ALA A 177 22.75 -24.31 -21.69
N GLU A 178 21.66 -24.60 -21.01
CA GLU A 178 20.86 -25.81 -21.19
C GLU A 178 20.36 -25.97 -22.65
N LEU A 179 19.85 -24.87 -23.22
CA LEU A 179 19.38 -24.86 -24.61
C LEU A 179 20.52 -25.20 -25.61
N LEU A 180 21.71 -24.69 -25.38
CA LEU A 180 22.87 -24.85 -26.25
C LEU A 180 23.68 -26.11 -25.94
N GLY A 181 23.41 -26.78 -24.81
CA GLY A 181 24.17 -27.92 -24.34
C GLY A 181 25.59 -27.55 -23.90
N LEU A 182 25.78 -26.36 -23.33
CA LEU A 182 27.05 -25.80 -22.87
C LEU A 182 27.09 -25.69 -21.35
N ASP A 183 28.30 -25.60 -20.78
CA ASP A 183 28.44 -25.17 -19.40
C ASP A 183 28.09 -23.68 -19.29
N GLN A 184 27.48 -23.27 -18.17
CA GLN A 184 27.07 -21.88 -17.92
C GLN A 184 28.25 -20.90 -18.03
N GLN A 185 29.45 -21.33 -17.70
CA GLN A 185 30.67 -20.52 -17.79
C GLN A 185 31.17 -20.34 -19.22
N GLU A 186 30.79 -21.25 -20.14
CA GLU A 186 31.14 -21.20 -21.54
C GLU A 186 30.22 -20.35 -22.39
N VAL A 187 29.05 -19.93 -21.82
CA VAL A 187 28.11 -19.06 -22.52
C VAL A 187 28.68 -17.64 -22.58
N PRO A 188 28.92 -17.08 -23.77
CA PRO A 188 29.34 -15.70 -23.91
C PRO A 188 28.34 -14.74 -23.32
N PRO A 189 28.73 -13.51 -23.01
CA PRO A 189 27.80 -12.48 -22.54
C PRO A 189 26.55 -12.40 -23.42
N LEU A 190 25.37 -12.44 -22.78
CA LEU A 190 24.08 -12.50 -23.45
C LEU A 190 23.45 -11.11 -23.52
N ARG A 191 23.09 -10.69 -24.72
CA ARG A 191 22.37 -9.47 -25.00
C ARG A 191 21.00 -9.77 -25.59
N ILE A 192 19.96 -9.11 -25.07
CA ILE A 192 18.60 -9.33 -25.53
C ILE A 192 18.02 -8.06 -26.08
N LYS A 193 17.54 -8.15 -27.31
CA LYS A 193 16.85 -7.07 -27.98
C LYS A 193 15.34 -7.21 -27.79
N TRP A 194 14.74 -6.26 -27.12
CA TRP A 194 13.35 -6.28 -26.67
C TRP A 194 12.36 -5.73 -27.70
N CYS A 195 11.09 -6.03 -27.47
CA CYS A 195 9.98 -5.38 -28.18
C CYS A 195 9.98 -3.87 -27.91
N HIS A 196 9.56 -3.11 -28.88
CA HIS A 196 9.32 -1.70 -28.70
C HIS A 196 8.06 -1.46 -27.86
N LEU A 197 8.17 -0.64 -26.85
CA LEU A 197 7.04 -0.05 -26.13
C LEU A 197 6.85 1.38 -26.59
N SER A 198 5.60 1.79 -26.73
CA SER A 198 5.23 3.17 -27.02
C SER A 198 4.66 3.81 -25.78
N GLN A 199 5.02 5.06 -25.51
CA GLN A 199 4.42 5.85 -24.45
C GLN A 199 3.52 6.92 -25.06
N THR A 200 2.27 7.00 -24.57
CA THR A 200 1.34 8.06 -24.97
C THR A 200 1.78 9.38 -24.32
N SER A 201 1.25 10.51 -24.78
CA SER A 201 1.52 11.83 -24.17
C SER A 201 0.97 11.92 -22.74
N THR A 202 0.07 11.01 -22.34
CA THR A 202 -0.43 10.88 -20.97
C THR A 202 0.48 10.00 -20.12
N GLY A 203 1.60 9.50 -20.66
CA GLY A 203 2.53 8.62 -19.97
C GLY A 203 2.12 7.15 -19.98
N GLU A 204 1.04 6.77 -20.64
CA GLU A 204 0.58 5.39 -20.73
C GLU A 204 1.49 4.58 -21.66
N LEU A 205 1.95 3.40 -21.18
CA LEU A 205 2.76 2.47 -21.99
C LEU A 205 1.84 1.57 -22.81
N VAL A 206 2.03 1.59 -24.13
CA VAL A 206 1.26 0.77 -25.08
C VAL A 206 2.19 -0.27 -25.69
N GLY A 207 1.82 -1.53 -25.54
CA GLY A 207 2.54 -2.65 -26.15
C GLY A 207 1.57 -3.72 -26.63
N HIS A 208 1.99 -4.46 -27.64
CA HIS A 208 1.16 -5.49 -28.29
C HIS A 208 1.73 -6.91 -28.15
N CYS A 209 2.73 -7.11 -27.30
CA CYS A 209 3.23 -8.46 -27.02
C CYS A 209 2.11 -9.31 -26.40
N PRO A 210 1.77 -10.50 -26.94
CA PRO A 210 0.71 -11.35 -26.42
C PRO A 210 0.95 -11.84 -24.97
N LYS A 211 2.20 -11.80 -24.51
CA LYS A 211 2.57 -12.15 -23.13
C LYS A 211 2.55 -10.94 -22.19
N MET A 212 2.49 -9.73 -22.72
CA MET A 212 2.38 -8.54 -21.87
C MET A 212 0.99 -8.45 -21.26
N PRO A 213 0.90 -8.09 -19.99
CA PRO A 213 -0.38 -7.74 -19.41
C PRO A 213 -0.92 -6.49 -20.08
N SER A 214 -2.23 -6.37 -20.20
CA SER A 214 -2.88 -5.16 -20.74
C SER A 214 -2.77 -3.95 -19.80
N ASP A 215 -2.38 -4.17 -18.56
CA ASP A 215 -2.02 -3.14 -17.58
C ASP A 215 -0.53 -3.28 -17.23
N LEU A 216 0.29 -2.38 -17.76
CA LEU A 216 1.75 -2.41 -17.58
C LEU A 216 2.19 -1.81 -16.25
N GLU A 217 1.33 -1.02 -15.61
CA GLU A 217 1.61 -0.40 -14.31
C GLU A 217 1.24 -1.29 -13.14
N ALA A 218 0.34 -2.28 -13.35
CA ALA A 218 0.04 -3.30 -12.36
C ALA A 218 1.27 -4.17 -12.08
N LYS A 219 1.47 -4.54 -10.83
CA LYS A 219 2.56 -5.41 -10.38
C LYS A 219 2.02 -6.45 -9.41
N ILE A 220 2.78 -7.54 -9.23
CA ILE A 220 2.42 -8.58 -8.28
C ILE A 220 2.70 -8.08 -6.86
N GLY A 221 1.64 -7.96 -6.06
CA GLY A 221 1.71 -7.91 -4.61
C GLY A 221 1.45 -9.29 -4.02
N VAL A 222 1.99 -9.56 -2.86
CA VAL A 222 1.77 -10.83 -2.15
C VAL A 222 1.14 -10.53 -0.81
N HIS A 223 -0.07 -11.05 -0.65
CA HIS A 223 -0.74 -11.08 0.66
C HIS A 223 -0.42 -12.40 1.34
N VAL A 224 -0.03 -12.33 2.62
CA VAL A 224 0.25 -13.51 3.45
C VAL A 224 -0.82 -13.58 4.50
N ASP A 225 -1.59 -14.66 4.53
CA ASP A 225 -2.57 -14.88 5.60
C ASP A 225 -1.82 -15.04 6.94
N THR A 226 -2.15 -14.20 7.91
CA THR A 226 -1.54 -14.24 9.25
C THR A 226 -1.89 -15.51 10.02
N LYS A 227 -3.04 -16.14 9.72
CA LYS A 227 -3.48 -17.40 10.33
C LYS A 227 -2.83 -18.62 9.67
N ASN A 228 -2.48 -18.51 8.39
CA ASN A 228 -1.85 -19.55 7.59
C ASN A 228 -0.69 -18.95 6.79
N PRO A 229 0.50 -18.78 7.38
CA PRO A 229 1.66 -18.15 6.72
C PRO A 229 2.12 -18.84 5.43
N ASP A 230 1.75 -20.10 5.25
CA ASP A 230 2.01 -20.87 4.03
C ASP A 230 1.04 -20.54 2.89
N GLN A 231 -0.13 -19.95 3.21
CA GLN A 231 -1.06 -19.45 2.21
C GLN A 231 -0.65 -18.02 1.79
N LYS A 232 -0.03 -17.96 0.62
CA LYS A 232 0.34 -16.70 -0.02
C LYS A 232 -0.57 -16.48 -1.21
N GLU A 233 -1.30 -15.38 -1.18
CA GLU A 233 -2.10 -14.95 -2.31
C GLU A 233 -1.32 -13.91 -3.11
N ALA A 234 -1.12 -14.17 -4.40
CA ALA A 234 -0.47 -13.24 -5.32
C ALA A 234 -1.55 -12.46 -6.09
N VAL A 235 -1.58 -11.15 -5.91
CA VAL A 235 -2.50 -10.25 -6.60
C VAL A 235 -1.74 -9.42 -7.62
N PHE A 236 -2.11 -9.52 -8.90
CA PHE A 236 -1.58 -8.65 -9.94
C PHE A 236 -2.44 -7.38 -10.01
N GLY A 237 -1.91 -6.28 -9.51
CA GLY A 237 -2.70 -5.06 -9.38
C GLY A 237 -1.97 -3.92 -8.70
N SER A 238 -2.69 -3.23 -7.85
CA SER A 238 -2.26 -2.02 -7.12
C SER A 238 -2.38 -2.22 -5.62
N LEU A 239 -1.53 -1.51 -4.87
CA LEU A 239 -1.58 -1.38 -3.42
C LEU A 239 -2.26 -0.05 -3.07
N HIS A 240 -3.29 -0.10 -2.24
CA HIS A 240 -3.95 1.06 -1.66
C HIS A 240 -3.58 1.18 -0.19
N LEU A 241 -3.01 2.32 0.21
CA LEU A 241 -2.81 2.67 1.61
C LEU A 241 -3.92 3.62 2.05
N LYS A 242 -4.60 3.26 3.13
CA LYS A 242 -5.68 4.06 3.70
C LYS A 242 -5.40 4.34 5.18
N THR A 243 -5.57 5.58 5.59
CA THR A 243 -5.52 5.97 7.01
C THR A 243 -6.92 6.28 7.51
N THR A 244 -7.26 5.72 8.65
CA THR A 244 -8.56 5.87 9.33
C THR A 244 -8.35 6.55 10.67
N ASP A 245 -9.15 7.59 10.96
CA ASP A 245 -9.30 8.17 12.28
C ASP A 245 -10.30 7.34 13.09
N PHE A 246 -9.94 6.99 14.29
CA PHE A 246 -10.83 6.38 15.26
C PHE A 246 -11.12 7.35 16.41
N ASN A 247 -12.38 7.79 16.50
CA ASN A 247 -12.86 8.59 17.60
C ASN A 247 -13.51 7.68 18.66
N PRO A 248 -12.81 7.32 19.74
CA PRO A 248 -13.35 6.37 20.72
C PRO A 248 -14.52 6.90 21.51
N GLN A 249 -14.69 8.23 21.61
CA GLN A 249 -15.80 8.84 22.34
C GLN A 249 -17.12 8.68 21.58
N LEU A 250 -17.05 8.68 20.25
CA LEU A 250 -18.21 8.54 19.38
C LEU A 250 -18.35 7.12 18.83
N GLY A 251 -17.35 6.26 19.01
CA GLY A 251 -17.29 4.95 18.35
C GLY A 251 -17.22 5.06 16.82
N LEU A 252 -16.71 6.18 16.31
CA LEU A 252 -16.75 6.54 14.89
C LEU A 252 -15.40 6.32 14.23
N GLU A 253 -15.42 5.70 13.05
CA GLU A 253 -14.27 5.40 12.23
C GLU A 253 -14.42 6.08 10.87
N LEU A 254 -13.52 7.02 10.56
CA LEU A 254 -13.59 7.81 9.34
C LEU A 254 -12.29 7.71 8.54
N PRO A 255 -12.33 7.32 7.25
CA PRO A 255 -11.15 7.33 6.40
C PRO A 255 -10.74 8.77 6.09
N LEU A 256 -9.44 9.07 6.23
CA LEU A 256 -8.90 10.41 6.03
C LEU A 256 -8.35 10.62 4.61
N GLY A 257 -8.00 9.55 3.93
CA GLY A 257 -7.43 9.61 2.59
C GLY A 257 -6.84 8.27 2.15
N ASN A 258 -6.53 8.20 0.87
CA ASN A 258 -5.98 7.03 0.20
C ASN A 258 -4.76 7.41 -0.65
N SER A 259 -3.80 6.51 -0.76
CA SER A 259 -2.72 6.58 -1.74
C SER A 259 -2.59 5.25 -2.44
N THR A 260 -2.38 5.30 -3.75
CA THR A 260 -2.32 4.09 -4.59
C THR A 260 -0.95 3.95 -5.24
N TYR A 261 -0.39 2.77 -5.11
CA TYR A 261 0.93 2.38 -5.59
C TYR A 261 0.87 1.11 -6.44
N PRO A 262 1.89 0.80 -7.26
CA PRO A 262 2.00 -0.52 -7.89
C PRO A 262 2.01 -1.64 -6.83
N GLY A 263 1.38 -2.78 -7.12
CA GLY A 263 1.14 -3.85 -6.15
C GLY A 263 2.38 -4.43 -5.45
N HIS A 264 3.57 -4.33 -6.06
CA HIS A 264 4.82 -4.83 -5.46
C HIS A 264 5.41 -3.90 -4.37
N MET A 265 4.88 -2.68 -4.23
CA MET A 265 5.37 -1.74 -3.23
C MET A 265 5.03 -2.25 -1.82
N LYS A 266 5.88 -1.88 -0.87
CA LYS A 266 5.70 -2.29 0.53
C LYS A 266 5.03 -1.17 1.32
N GLU A 267 3.98 -1.50 2.02
CA GLU A 267 3.19 -0.57 2.83
C GLU A 267 4.05 0.31 3.74
N GLY A 268 4.94 -0.31 4.49
CA GLY A 268 5.77 0.41 5.44
C GLY A 268 6.76 1.39 4.80
N THR A 269 7.23 1.15 3.56
CA THR A 269 8.12 2.08 2.84
C THR A 269 7.36 3.29 2.31
N GLU A 270 6.09 3.09 1.94
CA GLU A 270 5.22 4.14 1.39
C GLU A 270 4.49 4.95 2.46
N PHE A 271 4.59 4.53 3.72
CA PHE A 271 3.88 5.12 4.85
C PHE A 271 4.12 6.63 5.00
N ILE A 272 5.37 7.07 5.00
CA ILE A 272 5.72 8.48 5.20
C ILE A 272 5.16 9.34 4.06
N ALA A 273 5.30 8.88 2.81
CA ALA A 273 4.80 9.57 1.64
C ALA A 273 3.26 9.67 1.68
N HIS A 274 2.58 8.58 2.03
CA HIS A 274 1.13 8.55 2.22
C HIS A 274 0.69 9.49 3.33
N ARG A 275 1.28 9.34 4.52
CA ARG A 275 0.86 10.08 5.72
C ARG A 275 1.09 11.60 5.59
N SER A 276 2.12 12.00 4.84
CA SER A 276 2.44 13.41 4.59
C SER A 276 1.44 14.12 3.68
N LYS A 277 0.63 13.39 2.91
CA LYS A 277 -0.40 13.96 2.01
C LYS A 277 -1.72 14.23 2.71
N LEU A 278 -1.97 13.64 3.87
CA LEU A 278 -3.28 13.72 4.53
C LEU A 278 -3.51 15.10 5.15
N ALA A 279 -4.76 15.55 5.10
CA ALA A 279 -5.19 16.84 5.65
C ALA A 279 -4.97 16.94 7.17
N VAL A 280 -5.11 15.83 7.91
CA VAL A 280 -4.80 15.79 9.34
C VAL A 280 -3.28 15.70 9.53
N PRO A 281 -2.62 16.78 10.01
CA PRO A 281 -1.18 16.78 10.18
C PRO A 281 -0.73 15.81 11.29
N VAL A 282 0.52 15.37 11.21
CA VAL A 282 1.14 14.65 12.32
C VAL A 282 1.49 15.66 13.41
N ARG A 283 1.08 15.36 14.64
CA ARG A 283 1.26 16.28 15.78
C ARG A 283 1.66 15.54 17.05
N ALA A 284 2.17 16.29 17.99
CA ALA A 284 2.58 15.77 19.29
C ALA A 284 1.41 15.08 20.01
N GLY A 285 1.70 13.91 20.59
CA GLY A 285 0.75 13.09 21.32
C GLY A 285 -0.18 12.23 20.46
N GLN A 286 -0.21 12.42 19.14
CA GLN A 286 -0.95 11.56 18.21
C GLN A 286 -0.41 10.13 18.24
N LYS A 287 -1.30 9.13 18.25
CA LYS A 287 -0.95 7.70 18.18
C LYS A 287 -1.19 7.20 16.76
N GLN A 288 -0.15 6.67 16.16
CA GLN A 288 -0.20 6.07 14.83
C GLN A 288 -0.10 4.55 14.94
N LEU A 289 -1.15 3.86 14.53
CA LEU A 289 -1.25 2.40 14.56
C LEU A 289 -0.94 1.81 13.20
N GLY A 290 -0.38 0.63 13.19
CA GLY A 290 -0.11 -0.18 11.99
C GLY A 290 0.27 -1.59 12.38
N ASP A 291 0.24 -2.50 11.42
CA ASP A 291 0.72 -3.86 11.60
C ASP A 291 2.26 -3.94 11.53
N SER A 292 2.79 -5.14 11.50
CA SER A 292 4.24 -5.39 11.43
C SER A 292 4.90 -4.96 10.11
N ALA A 293 4.13 -4.64 9.07
CA ALA A 293 4.67 -4.11 7.82
C ALA A 293 5.21 -2.67 8.00
N TYR A 294 4.64 -1.94 8.96
CA TYR A 294 5.05 -0.56 9.29
C TYR A 294 6.23 -0.48 10.25
N ASP A 295 6.71 -1.60 10.80
CA ASP A 295 7.82 -1.68 11.75
C ASP A 295 9.18 -1.44 11.07
N ILE A 296 9.37 -0.21 10.59
CA ILE A 296 10.57 0.28 9.90
C ILE A 296 11.12 1.47 10.68
N ILE A 297 12.42 1.48 10.94
CA ILE A 297 13.11 2.51 11.75
C ILE A 297 12.74 3.92 11.30
N ALA A 298 12.79 4.20 10.00
CA ALA A 298 12.46 5.52 9.44
C ALA A 298 11.04 5.99 9.81
N ASN A 299 10.07 5.09 9.94
CA ASN A 299 8.71 5.44 10.33
C ASN A 299 8.64 5.89 11.79
N TYR A 300 9.37 5.21 12.69
CA TYR A 300 9.46 5.60 14.10
C TYR A 300 10.15 6.95 14.26
N GLU A 301 11.28 7.16 13.60
CA GLU A 301 12.03 8.40 13.63
C GLU A 301 11.18 9.56 13.10
N TRP A 302 10.54 9.37 11.94
CA TRP A 302 9.70 10.39 11.33
C TRP A 302 8.51 10.81 12.21
N LEU A 303 7.88 9.87 12.91
CA LEU A 303 6.80 10.12 13.87
C LEU A 303 7.33 10.81 15.13
N ASN A 304 8.44 10.30 15.68
CA ASN A 304 9.07 10.85 16.89
C ASN A 304 9.52 12.30 16.71
N ASP A 305 10.09 12.65 15.55
CA ASP A 305 10.50 14.02 15.23
C ASP A 305 9.32 15.01 15.25
N ARG A 306 8.11 14.50 15.10
CA ARG A 306 6.85 15.26 15.16
C ARG A 306 6.12 15.11 16.49
N GLY A 307 6.74 14.44 17.44
CA GLY A 307 6.18 14.15 18.76
C GLY A 307 5.02 13.15 18.76
N ALA A 308 4.78 12.47 17.64
CA ALA A 308 3.78 11.41 17.53
C ALA A 308 4.33 10.07 18.05
N ILE A 309 3.45 9.15 18.39
CA ILE A 309 3.77 7.88 19.02
C ILE A 309 3.41 6.75 18.06
N ALA A 310 4.39 5.97 17.66
CA ALA A 310 4.20 4.76 16.87
C ALA A 310 3.73 3.60 17.76
N ILE A 311 2.66 2.93 17.33
CA ILE A 311 2.11 1.71 17.94
C ILE A 311 2.03 0.66 16.82
N PHE A 312 3.20 0.19 16.39
CA PHE A 312 3.33 -0.83 15.34
C PHE A 312 3.64 -2.19 15.94
N ASP A 313 3.14 -3.26 15.34
CA ASP A 313 3.54 -4.60 15.74
C ASP A 313 5.00 -4.89 15.36
N TYR A 314 5.67 -5.75 16.13
CA TYR A 314 7.09 -6.02 15.91
C TYR A 314 7.30 -7.04 14.80
N ASN A 315 8.06 -6.66 13.78
CA ASN A 315 8.37 -7.54 12.66
C ASN A 315 9.58 -8.43 12.95
N ARG A 316 9.32 -9.71 13.21
CA ARG A 316 10.36 -10.71 13.49
C ARG A 316 10.99 -11.30 12.23
N ARG A 317 10.45 -11.05 11.02
CA ARG A 317 10.88 -11.70 9.77
C ARG A 317 12.34 -11.41 9.39
N ASN A 318 12.89 -10.30 9.89
CA ASN A 318 14.28 -9.90 9.62
C ASN A 318 15.24 -10.27 10.78
N GLU A 319 14.78 -11.00 11.76
CA GLU A 319 15.64 -11.49 12.85
C GLU A 319 16.23 -12.84 12.44
N HIS A 320 17.51 -12.85 12.13
CA HIS A 320 18.25 -14.10 12.04
C HIS A 320 18.31 -14.73 13.43
N VAL A 321 17.92 -16.00 13.53
CA VAL A 321 17.69 -16.71 14.79
C VAL A 321 18.92 -16.68 15.70
N ASP A 322 20.12 -16.57 15.16
CA ASP A 322 21.34 -16.78 15.91
C ASP A 322 22.04 -15.51 16.43
N GLU A 323 21.87 -14.33 15.82
CA GLU A 323 22.63 -13.14 16.25
C GLU A 323 21.76 -11.90 16.52
N THR A 324 20.63 -11.74 15.85
CA THR A 324 19.82 -10.51 15.89
C THR A 324 18.49 -10.64 16.62
N SER A 325 18.13 -11.85 17.09
CA SER A 325 16.88 -12.06 17.83
C SER A 325 16.88 -11.25 19.13
N LEU A 326 15.73 -10.77 19.54
CA LEU A 326 15.57 -10.04 20.80
C LEU A 326 16.11 -10.84 21.98
N LEU A 327 15.83 -12.15 22.01
CA LEU A 327 16.27 -13.03 23.09
C LEU A 327 17.80 -13.10 23.19
N ASN A 328 18.51 -13.29 22.07
CA ASN A 328 19.97 -13.36 22.06
C ASN A 328 20.63 -12.01 22.39
N ARG A 329 19.91 -10.92 22.16
CA ARG A 329 20.31 -9.57 22.55
C ARG A 329 19.97 -9.23 24.00
N GLY A 330 19.41 -10.16 24.76
CA GLY A 330 19.06 -10.01 26.17
C GLY A 330 17.72 -9.31 26.43
N TYR A 331 16.77 -9.42 25.49
CA TYR A 331 15.43 -8.86 25.60
C TYR A 331 14.36 -9.94 25.50
N ASP A 332 13.20 -9.70 26.11
CA ASP A 332 12.01 -10.51 25.87
C ASP A 332 11.37 -10.19 24.49
N GLU A 333 10.27 -10.85 24.18
CA GLU A 333 9.55 -10.67 22.94
C GLU A 333 8.99 -9.24 22.73
N ASN A 334 8.88 -8.45 23.79
CA ASN A 334 8.40 -7.08 23.79
C ASN A 334 9.55 -6.05 23.82
N GLY A 335 10.80 -6.51 23.82
CA GLY A 335 11.97 -5.65 23.91
C GLY A 335 12.30 -5.20 25.35
N THR A 336 11.76 -5.89 26.37
CA THR A 336 12.10 -5.65 27.77
C THR A 336 13.42 -6.36 28.11
N PRO A 337 14.42 -5.67 28.68
CA PRO A 337 15.71 -6.27 28.96
C PRO A 337 15.66 -7.24 30.13
N TYR A 338 16.52 -8.26 30.07
CA TYR A 338 16.86 -9.08 31.24
C TYR A 338 18.01 -8.46 32.02
N ALA A 339 17.93 -8.55 33.33
CA ALA A 339 19.08 -8.25 34.17
C ALA A 339 20.21 -9.28 33.96
N PRO A 340 21.47 -8.99 34.31
CA PRO A 340 22.58 -9.92 34.13
C PRO A 340 22.40 -11.28 34.84
N CYS A 341 21.53 -11.35 35.83
CA CYS A 341 21.14 -12.59 36.52
C CYS A 341 20.02 -13.38 35.80
N GLY A 342 19.59 -12.96 34.59
CA GLY A 342 18.52 -13.60 33.81
C GLY A 342 17.10 -13.24 34.23
N ARG A 343 16.91 -12.33 35.20
CA ARG A 343 15.57 -11.87 35.59
C ARG A 343 15.06 -10.80 34.66
N LEU A 344 13.80 -10.91 34.25
CA LEU A 344 13.14 -9.88 33.42
C LEU A 344 13.00 -8.59 34.24
N CYS A 345 13.41 -7.48 33.64
CA CYS A 345 13.19 -6.15 34.21
C CYS A 345 11.77 -5.67 33.97
N HIS A 346 11.36 -4.62 34.64
CA HIS A 346 10.14 -3.90 34.40
C HIS A 346 10.41 -2.42 34.13
N SER A 347 9.52 -1.72 33.46
CA SER A 347 9.68 -0.31 33.17
C SER A 347 9.52 0.52 34.44
N ASN A 348 10.47 1.43 34.65
CA ASN A 348 10.42 2.45 35.72
C ASN A 348 10.08 3.85 35.17
N GLY A 349 9.50 3.91 33.94
CA GLY A 349 9.05 5.14 33.33
C GLY A 349 9.82 5.53 32.06
N TYR A 350 9.30 6.52 31.37
CA TYR A 350 9.87 7.12 30.17
C TYR A 350 10.21 8.58 30.43
N ASP A 351 11.44 8.96 30.11
CA ASP A 351 11.92 10.33 30.19
C ASP A 351 11.81 10.98 28.80
N TYR A 352 10.91 11.95 28.69
CA TYR A 352 10.66 12.66 27.44
C TYR A 352 11.83 13.56 27.02
N THR A 353 12.61 14.10 27.99
CA THR A 353 13.73 14.98 27.68
C THR A 353 14.88 14.24 27.04
N SER A 354 15.25 13.09 27.61
CA SER A 354 16.32 12.25 27.08
C SER A 354 15.82 11.19 26.07
N GLN A 355 14.51 11.16 25.82
CA GLN A 355 13.83 10.15 24.98
C GLN A 355 14.32 8.75 25.34
N SER A 356 14.25 8.41 26.63
CA SER A 356 14.76 7.13 27.13
C SER A 356 13.80 6.48 28.11
N ARG A 357 13.83 5.15 28.15
CA ARG A 357 13.10 4.35 29.13
C ARG A 357 14.07 3.70 30.09
N GLN A 358 13.77 3.81 31.38
CA GLN A 358 14.51 3.12 32.42
C GLN A 358 13.82 1.78 32.73
N TYR A 359 14.61 0.74 32.80
CA TYR A 359 14.19 -0.59 33.25
C TYR A 359 14.92 -0.97 34.51
N VAL A 360 14.21 -1.61 35.43
CA VAL A 360 14.77 -2.03 36.74
C VAL A 360 14.31 -3.44 37.06
N CYS A 361 15.13 -4.19 37.80
CA CYS A 361 14.68 -5.49 38.32
C CYS A 361 13.84 -5.38 39.61
N GLY A 362 13.82 -4.19 40.24
CA GLY A 362 12.98 -3.91 41.40
C GLY A 362 13.25 -4.79 42.60
N LEU A 363 14.46 -5.38 42.73
CA LEU A 363 14.80 -6.29 43.78
C LEU A 363 13.85 -7.50 43.89
N GLN A 364 13.34 -7.99 42.78
CA GLN A 364 12.44 -9.17 42.71
C GLN A 364 13.18 -10.49 42.96
N CYS A 365 14.33 -10.45 43.61
CA CYS A 365 15.12 -11.61 43.95
C CYS A 365 15.08 -11.90 45.48
N PRO A 366 15.38 -13.11 45.89
CA PRO A 366 15.47 -13.44 47.31
C PRO A 366 16.44 -12.52 48.03
N PRO A 367 16.20 -12.19 49.33
CA PRO A 367 17.02 -11.24 50.08
C PRO A 367 18.52 -11.55 50.08
N GLU A 368 18.88 -12.83 50.12
CA GLU A 368 20.28 -13.28 50.13
C GLU A 368 20.98 -13.01 48.76
N GLU A 369 20.26 -13.19 47.65
CA GLU A 369 20.76 -12.84 46.31
C GLU A 369 20.86 -11.33 46.15
N GLN A 370 19.90 -10.57 46.70
CA GLN A 370 19.92 -9.11 46.64
C GLN A 370 21.20 -8.55 47.33
N LYS A 371 21.59 -9.10 48.49
CA LYS A 371 22.79 -8.68 49.23
C LYS A 371 24.07 -8.89 48.42
N ARG A 372 24.12 -9.94 47.59
CA ARG A 372 25.29 -10.35 46.80
C ARG A 372 25.30 -9.80 45.36
N CYS A 373 24.22 -9.14 44.95
CA CYS A 373 24.11 -8.67 43.58
C CYS A 373 25.11 -7.53 43.28
N PRO A 374 26.08 -7.74 42.37
CA PRO A 374 27.05 -6.71 42.03
C PRO A 374 26.46 -5.54 41.24
N HIS A 375 25.27 -5.73 40.70
CA HIS A 375 24.59 -4.72 39.88
C HIS A 375 23.49 -3.98 40.64
N ARG A 376 23.43 -4.15 41.98
CA ARG A 376 22.38 -3.52 42.77
C ARG A 376 22.54 -2.01 42.84
N TYR A 377 21.52 -1.29 42.47
CA TYR A 377 21.43 0.17 42.60
C TYR A 377 20.30 0.51 43.60
N GLY A 378 20.64 0.69 44.84
CA GLY A 378 19.68 1.00 45.90
C GLY A 378 18.47 0.04 45.92
N VAL A 379 17.27 0.61 46.03
CA VAL A 379 16.00 -0.14 46.03
C VAL A 379 15.53 -0.55 44.65
N LEU A 380 16.15 -0.03 43.61
CA LEU A 380 15.78 -0.30 42.22
C LEU A 380 16.42 -1.60 41.69
N GLY A 381 17.43 -2.12 42.37
CA GLY A 381 18.19 -3.27 41.90
C GLY A 381 19.07 -2.95 40.70
N TYR A 382 19.08 -3.84 39.71
CA TYR A 382 19.72 -3.55 38.41
C TYR A 382 18.93 -2.48 37.64
N CYS A 383 19.64 -1.50 37.12
CA CYS A 383 19.07 -0.44 36.31
C CYS A 383 19.67 -0.46 34.89
N HIS A 384 18.82 -0.47 33.88
CA HIS A 384 19.19 -0.41 32.51
C HIS A 384 18.42 0.74 31.80
N ARG A 385 19.12 1.58 31.08
CA ARG A 385 18.49 2.69 30.35
C ARG A 385 18.65 2.47 28.84
N MET A 386 17.54 2.45 28.13
CA MET A 386 17.49 2.35 26.68
C MET A 386 16.99 3.67 26.09
N ARG A 387 17.72 4.18 25.11
CA ARG A 387 17.37 5.43 24.41
C ARG A 387 16.67 5.14 23.11
N PHE A 388 15.73 6.00 22.73
CA PHE A 388 15.04 5.90 21.46
C PHE A 388 15.99 5.86 20.25
N LYS A 389 16.98 6.75 20.21
CA LYS A 389 17.96 6.83 19.12
C LYS A 389 18.74 5.54 18.86
N ASP A 390 18.93 4.72 19.91
CA ASP A 390 19.67 3.46 19.81
C ASP A 390 18.73 2.27 19.53
N HIS A 391 17.43 2.41 19.90
CA HIS A 391 16.43 1.36 19.78
C HIS A 391 15.05 1.92 19.37
N PRO A 392 14.91 2.58 18.22
CA PRO A 392 13.67 3.28 17.86
C PRO A 392 12.45 2.35 17.74
N ARG A 393 12.64 1.08 17.35
CA ARG A 393 11.58 0.07 17.25
C ARG A 393 11.08 -0.45 18.59
N LEU A 394 11.87 -0.31 19.66
CA LEU A 394 11.58 -0.89 20.98
C LEU A 394 11.19 0.16 22.02
N ILE A 395 11.70 1.37 21.88
CA ILE A 395 11.58 2.42 22.89
C ILE A 395 10.64 3.52 22.42
N GLY A 396 9.70 3.85 23.28
CA GLY A 396 8.75 4.94 23.05
C GLY A 396 8.02 5.30 24.34
N PRO A 397 7.20 6.37 24.33
CA PRO A 397 6.43 6.79 25.51
C PRO A 397 5.49 5.72 26.05
N ILE A 398 5.00 4.84 25.17
CA ILE A 398 4.13 3.71 25.56
C ILE A 398 4.95 2.43 25.36
N GLN A 399 5.13 1.69 26.46
CA GLN A 399 5.90 0.46 26.41
C GLN A 399 5.15 -0.62 25.62
N ARG A 400 5.84 -1.22 24.64
CA ARG A 400 5.36 -2.40 23.90
C ARG A 400 5.01 -3.53 24.86
N GLY A 401 3.94 -4.26 24.58
CA GLY A 401 3.46 -5.37 25.42
C GLY A 401 2.80 -4.95 26.73
N SER A 402 2.80 -3.65 27.09
CA SER A 402 2.04 -3.17 28.24
C SER A 402 0.52 -3.20 27.97
N LYS A 403 -0.26 -3.21 29.05
CA LYS A 403 -1.73 -3.11 28.92
C LYS A 403 -2.14 -1.89 28.12
N ALA A 404 -1.52 -0.73 28.36
CA ALA A 404 -1.79 0.50 27.63
C ALA A 404 -1.49 0.38 26.12
N TRP A 405 -0.41 -0.31 25.76
CA TRP A 405 -0.07 -0.59 24.36
C TRP A 405 -1.12 -1.50 23.71
N HIS A 406 -1.50 -2.59 24.37
CA HIS A 406 -2.50 -3.53 23.85
C HIS A 406 -3.87 -2.88 23.71
N ASP A 407 -4.29 -2.05 24.66
CA ASP A 407 -5.58 -1.36 24.59
C ASP A 407 -5.63 -0.37 23.42
N LEU A 408 -4.53 0.32 23.12
CA LEU A 408 -4.42 1.17 21.92
C LEU A 408 -4.35 0.34 20.64
N TYR A 409 -3.56 -0.73 20.65
CA TYR A 409 -3.36 -1.56 19.45
C TYR A 409 -4.66 -2.22 18.96
N LYS A 410 -5.61 -2.51 19.84
CA LYS A 410 -6.95 -2.99 19.47
C LYS A 410 -7.67 -2.06 18.48
N ALA A 411 -7.42 -0.75 18.57
CA ALA A 411 -8.01 0.22 17.66
C ALA A 411 -7.46 0.12 16.22
N ARG A 412 -6.40 -0.66 15.97
CA ARG A 412 -5.89 -0.95 14.63
C ARG A 412 -6.97 -1.58 13.73
N SER A 413 -7.86 -2.38 14.32
CA SER A 413 -8.98 -2.99 13.58
C SER A 413 -9.94 -1.98 12.95
N ALA A 414 -9.83 -0.68 13.29
CA ALA A 414 -10.61 0.38 12.63
C ALA A 414 -10.25 0.50 11.14
N SER A 415 -8.97 0.39 10.78
CA SER A 415 -8.55 0.40 9.37
C SER A 415 -9.00 -0.86 8.63
N GLU A 416 -8.94 -2.03 9.25
CA GLU A 416 -9.43 -3.28 8.67
C GLU A 416 -10.94 -3.20 8.38
N ARG A 417 -11.74 -2.72 9.35
CA ARG A 417 -13.19 -2.52 9.16
C ARG A 417 -13.49 -1.49 8.08
N THR A 418 -12.64 -0.47 7.95
CA THR A 418 -12.79 0.56 6.92
C THR A 418 -12.47 -0.02 5.54
N ASN A 419 -11.45 -0.88 5.44
CA ASN A 419 -11.09 -1.57 4.20
C ASN A 419 -12.15 -2.61 3.81
N SER A 420 -12.65 -3.41 4.75
CA SER A 420 -13.74 -4.37 4.52
C SER A 420 -15.02 -3.64 4.04
N TYR A 421 -15.38 -2.53 4.67
CA TYR A 421 -16.51 -1.73 4.22
C TYR A 421 -16.32 -1.18 2.79
N ASP A 422 -15.10 -0.77 2.43
CA ASP A 422 -14.79 -0.35 1.08
C ASP A 422 -15.03 -1.49 0.07
N GLN A 423 -14.56 -2.69 0.36
CA GLN A 423 -14.71 -3.85 -0.50
C GLN A 423 -16.16 -4.33 -0.60
N GLU A 424 -16.86 -4.44 0.52
CA GLU A 424 -18.16 -5.10 0.59
C GLU A 424 -19.31 -4.16 0.24
N VAL A 425 -19.18 -2.87 0.57
CA VAL A 425 -20.27 -1.91 0.47
C VAL A 425 -20.05 -0.89 -0.62
N VAL A 426 -18.83 -0.35 -0.76
CA VAL A 426 -18.54 0.72 -1.72
C VAL A 426 -18.11 0.16 -3.07
N ALA A 427 -17.23 -0.83 -3.08
CA ALA A 427 -16.76 -1.49 -4.30
C ALA A 427 -17.62 -2.68 -4.71
N LYS A 428 -18.40 -3.26 -3.77
CA LYS A 428 -19.29 -4.42 -3.94
C LYS A 428 -18.67 -5.57 -4.73
N ALA A 429 -17.45 -5.95 -4.35
CA ALA A 429 -16.74 -7.14 -4.82
C ALA A 429 -16.65 -7.33 -6.35
N HIS A 430 -17.09 -6.38 -7.17
CA HIS A 430 -16.87 -6.45 -8.61
C HIS A 430 -15.44 -5.99 -8.92
N PRO A 431 -14.62 -6.84 -9.55
CA PRO A 431 -13.33 -6.40 -10.04
C PRO A 431 -13.58 -5.20 -10.94
N LEU A 432 -13.09 -4.05 -10.49
CA LEU A 432 -13.20 -2.83 -11.26
C LEU A 432 -12.53 -3.10 -12.61
N ARG A 433 -13.27 -2.90 -13.71
CA ARG A 433 -12.74 -3.05 -15.07
C ARG A 433 -11.76 -1.93 -15.40
N MET A 434 -10.83 -1.68 -14.46
CA MET A 434 -9.86 -0.60 -14.56
C MET A 434 -8.48 -1.13 -14.89
N ARG A 435 -7.74 -0.31 -15.62
CA ARG A 435 -6.34 -0.54 -15.99
C ARG A 435 -5.57 0.75 -15.80
N GLY A 436 -4.34 0.61 -15.34
CA GLY A 436 -3.44 1.73 -15.15
C GLY A 436 -3.58 2.40 -13.79
N LEU A 437 -2.44 2.80 -13.23
CA LEU A 437 -2.32 3.35 -11.89
C LEU A 437 -3.16 4.63 -11.70
N LYS A 438 -3.29 5.45 -12.76
CA LYS A 438 -4.10 6.67 -12.73
C LYS A 438 -5.59 6.36 -12.45
N ALA A 439 -6.13 5.31 -13.09
CA ALA A 439 -7.51 4.91 -12.87
C ALA A 439 -7.72 4.36 -11.45
N PHE A 440 -6.77 3.56 -10.95
CA PHE A 440 -6.80 3.05 -9.58
C PHE A 440 -6.69 4.17 -8.54
N ARG A 441 -5.83 5.18 -8.77
CA ARG A 441 -5.72 6.36 -7.89
C ARG A 441 -7.04 7.10 -7.79
N PHE A 442 -7.66 7.41 -8.93
CA PHE A 442 -8.96 8.08 -8.95
C PHE A 442 -10.03 7.26 -8.21
N ALA A 443 -10.11 5.95 -8.49
CA ALA A 443 -11.09 5.10 -7.85
C ALA A 443 -10.87 4.97 -6.34
N GLY A 444 -9.64 4.83 -5.89
CA GLY A 444 -9.30 4.82 -4.46
C GLY A 444 -9.68 6.12 -3.77
N ALA A 445 -9.37 7.26 -4.40
CA ALA A 445 -9.70 8.59 -3.87
C ALA A 445 -11.22 8.80 -3.77
N ILE A 446 -11.98 8.54 -4.85
CA ILE A 446 -13.44 8.77 -4.87
C ILE A 446 -14.19 7.81 -3.92
N ARG A 447 -13.76 6.55 -3.81
CA ARG A 447 -14.33 5.59 -2.86
C ARG A 447 -14.09 6.03 -1.43
N THR A 448 -12.89 6.51 -1.12
CA THR A 448 -12.55 7.03 0.22
C THR A 448 -13.41 8.22 0.57
N LEU A 449 -13.59 9.18 -0.35
CA LEU A 449 -14.49 10.32 -0.15
C LEU A 449 -15.94 9.88 0.05
N ALA A 450 -16.44 8.97 -0.78
CA ALA A 450 -17.80 8.45 -0.66
C ALA A 450 -18.03 7.75 0.70
N GLN A 451 -17.06 6.94 1.12
CA GLN A 451 -17.10 6.27 2.41
C GLN A 451 -17.07 7.25 3.59
N LEU A 452 -16.20 8.27 3.53
CA LEU A 452 -16.11 9.34 4.53
C LEU A 452 -17.46 10.03 4.71
N LEU A 453 -18.03 10.51 3.62
CA LEU A 453 -19.30 11.25 3.64
C LEU A 453 -20.47 10.37 4.10
N ARG A 454 -20.55 9.12 3.61
CA ARG A 454 -21.61 8.20 4.00
C ARG A 454 -21.56 7.84 5.48
N ARG A 455 -20.37 7.51 6.01
CA ARG A 455 -20.23 7.17 7.44
C ARG A 455 -20.52 8.37 8.34
N ALA A 456 -20.03 9.56 7.98
CA ALA A 456 -20.31 10.78 8.74
C ALA A 456 -21.81 11.12 8.72
N LEU A 457 -22.46 11.03 7.55
CA LEU A 457 -23.90 11.28 7.41
C LEU A 457 -24.73 10.29 8.22
N ASN A 458 -24.44 8.99 8.11
CA ASN A 458 -25.16 7.96 8.86
C ASN A 458 -25.05 8.21 10.37
N PHE A 459 -23.84 8.51 10.87
CA PHE A 459 -23.65 8.85 12.28
C PHE A 459 -24.53 10.04 12.71
N VAL A 460 -24.53 11.13 11.94
CA VAL A 460 -25.34 12.32 12.24
C VAL A 460 -26.83 11.98 12.23
N LEU A 461 -27.30 11.20 11.26
CA LEU A 461 -28.69 10.78 11.18
C LEU A 461 -29.09 9.88 12.34
N ASP A 462 -28.25 8.92 12.73
CA ASP A 462 -28.51 8.03 13.85
C ASP A 462 -28.59 8.79 15.18
N VAL A 463 -27.68 9.74 15.40
CA VAL A 463 -27.72 10.61 16.58
C VAL A 463 -28.99 11.46 16.58
N THR A 464 -29.32 12.09 15.46
CA THR A 464 -30.52 12.93 15.34
C THR A 464 -31.81 12.13 15.58
N TYR A 465 -31.86 10.90 15.02
CA TYR A 465 -32.99 10.00 15.19
C TYR A 465 -33.13 9.53 16.66
N THR A 466 -32.02 9.24 17.32
CA THR A 466 -31.99 8.82 18.71
C THR A 466 -32.45 9.97 19.63
N LEU A 467 -31.94 11.19 19.44
CA LEU A 467 -32.35 12.36 20.19
C LEU A 467 -33.84 12.71 19.97
N GLY A 468 -34.36 12.49 18.76
CA GLY A 468 -35.79 12.70 18.47
C GLY A 468 -36.71 11.67 19.10
N LYS A 469 -36.20 10.53 19.57
CA LYS A 469 -36.98 9.47 20.26
C LYS A 469 -36.99 9.63 21.78
N GLU A 470 -36.05 10.38 22.37
CA GLU A 470 -36.14 10.67 23.80
C GLU A 470 -37.36 11.56 24.05
N PRO A 471 -38.32 11.10 24.86
CA PRO A 471 -39.44 11.98 25.24
C PRO A 471 -38.84 13.19 25.95
N LEU A 472 -39.10 14.38 25.42
CA LEU A 472 -38.79 15.63 26.11
C LEU A 472 -39.24 15.47 27.57
N ALA A 473 -38.27 15.34 28.49
CA ALA A 473 -38.55 15.27 29.89
C ALA A 473 -39.45 16.48 30.20
N ARG A 474 -40.72 16.23 30.56
CA ARG A 474 -41.63 17.26 30.95
C ARG A 474 -41.06 17.86 32.22
N THR A 475 -40.41 19.03 32.08
CA THR A 475 -40.10 19.93 33.19
C THR A 475 -41.40 20.52 33.72
#